data_e015a6bb165654b6df8832082ed8df80
#
_entry.id   e015a6bb165654b6df8832082ed8df80
#
_cell.length_a   1.000
_cell.length_b   1.000
_cell.length_c   1.000
_cell.angle_alpha   90.00
_cell.angle_beta   90.00
_cell.angle_gamma   90.00
#
_symmetry.space_group_name_H-M   'P 1'
#
loop_
_entity.id
_entity.type
_entity.pdbx_description
1 polymer ?
#
loop_
_entity_poly.entity_id
_entity_poly.type
_entity_poly.pdbx_seq_one_letter_code
_entity_poly.pdbx_strand_id
1 'polypeptide(L)'
;PQDPVNAPGTRIAIVFNGSPLFTGGAGQGESEIRRWILENDWLEAIIALPDQMFYNTGILTYIWVLSNRKERKRKNKVQLIDATGYFQRMRKPLGEKRKELSEDNIADITQIYGGFMETEVSKIFDTKDFAYHEVTVERPLRMSFQVTSETIEILQKSKAFTDLAISKKRTEPARTEQIEAGKRLQDSIVATLAGFDSERVYLNREEFTDLIREGIKTRGERISIAALRKVVIELGTRNPDADICVDAKGNPEPDTDLRDTEQIPFGEDIEAYFQREVIPYASDAWLDRDKTKVGYEIPFTRYFYKYEELGDPVETLAEIQALSVSVQTDVAKLFKEQVS
;
A
#
# COMPACT_ATOMS: atom_id res chain seq x y z
N PRO A 1 33.13 -10.47 -4.71
CA PRO A 1 32.89 -11.08 -6.01
C PRO A 1 34.20 -11.11 -6.77
N GLN A 2 34.72 -12.30 -6.98
CA GLN A 2 35.92 -12.47 -7.79
C GLN A 2 35.56 -12.17 -9.23
N ASP A 3 36.50 -11.56 -9.94
CA ASP A 3 36.39 -11.20 -11.36
C ASP A 3 35.86 -12.39 -12.18
N PRO A 4 34.68 -12.29 -12.80
CA PRO A 4 34.01 -13.43 -13.44
C PRO A 4 34.65 -13.87 -14.76
N VAL A 5 35.70 -13.21 -15.25
CA VAL A 5 36.24 -13.49 -16.56
C VAL A 5 37.00 -14.83 -16.61
N ASN A 6 37.59 -15.27 -15.50
CA ASN A 6 38.41 -16.48 -15.44
C ASN A 6 38.06 -17.49 -14.36
N ALA A 7 37.08 -17.23 -13.53
CA ALA A 7 36.61 -18.17 -12.48
C ALA A 7 35.38 -18.95 -12.94
N PRO A 8 35.22 -20.22 -12.53
CA PRO A 8 33.96 -20.93 -12.74
C PRO A 8 32.83 -20.16 -12.05
N GLY A 9 31.72 -19.90 -12.75
CA GLY A 9 30.56 -19.24 -12.17
C GLY A 9 29.99 -20.02 -10.99
N THR A 10 29.33 -19.30 -10.08
CA THR A 10 28.62 -19.90 -8.93
C THR A 10 27.13 -19.91 -9.25
N ARG A 11 26.47 -21.02 -8.94
CA ARG A 11 25.01 -21.15 -8.99
C ARG A 11 24.47 -21.50 -7.61
N ILE A 12 23.37 -20.89 -7.25
CA ILE A 12 22.70 -21.07 -5.97
C ILE A 12 21.24 -21.41 -6.25
N ALA A 13 20.70 -22.38 -5.53
CA ALA A 13 19.26 -22.67 -5.50
C ALA A 13 18.78 -22.55 -4.06
N ILE A 14 17.77 -21.72 -3.82
CA ILE A 14 17.24 -21.45 -2.49
C ILE A 14 15.73 -21.64 -2.54
N VAL A 15 15.19 -22.32 -1.53
CA VAL A 15 13.73 -22.47 -1.37
C VAL A 15 13.23 -21.40 -0.42
N PHE A 16 12.23 -20.63 -0.88
CA PHE A 16 11.54 -19.62 -0.12
C PHE A 16 10.02 -19.82 -0.15
N ASN A 17 9.31 -19.18 0.77
CA ASN A 17 7.88 -18.92 0.62
C ASN A 17 7.66 -17.80 -0.41
N GLY A 18 6.39 -17.38 -0.61
CA GLY A 18 6.05 -16.32 -1.57
C GLY A 18 6.47 -14.91 -1.16
N SER A 19 6.67 -14.65 0.14
CA SER A 19 6.90 -13.28 0.65
C SER A 19 8.08 -12.56 -0.02
N PRO A 20 9.26 -13.15 -0.24
CA PRO A 20 10.37 -12.50 -0.90
C PRO A 20 10.08 -11.99 -2.31
N LEU A 21 8.99 -12.42 -2.95
CA LEU A 21 8.61 -11.97 -4.29
C LEU A 21 8.04 -10.55 -4.30
N PHE A 22 7.35 -10.13 -3.23
CA PHE A 22 6.56 -8.90 -3.21
C PHE A 22 6.67 -8.06 -1.93
N THR A 23 7.15 -8.59 -0.81
CA THR A 23 7.29 -7.80 0.43
C THR A 23 8.33 -6.68 0.28
N GLY A 24 8.14 -5.62 1.07
CA GLY A 24 9.00 -4.43 1.08
C GLY A 24 8.59 -3.40 0.04
N GLY A 25 8.27 -2.17 0.47
CA GLY A 25 7.95 -1.05 -0.41
C GLY A 25 9.15 -0.54 -1.20
N ALA A 26 8.88 0.28 -2.21
CA ALA A 26 9.91 0.87 -3.06
C ALA A 26 11.00 1.61 -2.24
N GLY A 27 12.24 1.32 -2.54
CA GLY A 27 13.41 1.87 -1.85
C GLY A 27 13.65 1.31 -0.44
N GLN A 28 13.02 0.19 -0.07
CA GLN A 28 13.16 -0.43 1.25
C GLN A 28 13.65 -1.89 1.14
N GLY A 29 14.28 -2.36 2.21
CA GLY A 29 14.69 -3.72 2.56
C GLY A 29 14.65 -4.75 1.42
N GLU A 30 13.58 -5.53 1.38
CA GLU A 30 13.45 -6.65 0.43
C GLU A 30 13.34 -6.20 -1.02
N SER A 31 12.71 -5.05 -1.30
CA SER A 31 12.66 -4.46 -2.65
C SER A 31 14.07 -4.10 -3.14
N GLU A 32 14.92 -3.54 -2.29
CA GLU A 32 16.31 -3.22 -2.63
C GLU A 32 17.17 -4.49 -2.80
N ILE A 33 16.87 -5.58 -2.08
CA ILE A 33 17.54 -6.88 -2.29
C ILE A 33 17.15 -7.42 -3.68
N ARG A 34 15.88 -7.39 -4.06
CA ARG A 34 15.43 -7.79 -5.42
C ARG A 34 16.10 -6.92 -6.49
N ARG A 35 16.12 -5.60 -6.28
CA ARG A 35 16.83 -4.67 -7.15
C ARG A 35 18.27 -5.10 -7.37
N TRP A 36 19.01 -5.31 -6.29
CA TRP A 36 20.43 -5.70 -6.37
C TRP A 36 20.64 -7.01 -7.12
N ILE A 37 19.78 -8.01 -6.90
CA ILE A 37 19.85 -9.30 -7.58
C ILE A 37 19.53 -9.14 -9.09
N LEU A 38 18.50 -8.37 -9.43
CA LEU A 38 18.02 -8.19 -10.80
C LEU A 38 18.96 -7.29 -11.63
N GLU A 39 19.44 -6.18 -11.06
CA GLU A 39 20.37 -5.26 -11.73
C GLU A 39 21.75 -5.87 -11.97
N ASN A 40 22.18 -6.79 -11.09
CA ASN A 40 23.40 -7.58 -11.32
C ASN A 40 23.17 -8.77 -12.26
N ASP A 41 21.97 -8.95 -12.78
CA ASP A 41 21.59 -10.04 -13.67
C ASP A 41 21.89 -11.43 -13.09
N TRP A 42 21.64 -11.65 -11.80
CA TRP A 42 21.92 -12.92 -11.14
C TRP A 42 20.73 -13.88 -11.09
N LEU A 43 19.50 -13.39 -11.14
CA LEU A 43 18.30 -14.23 -11.08
C LEU A 43 18.09 -14.94 -12.42
N GLU A 44 18.31 -16.25 -12.49
CA GLU A 44 18.07 -17.07 -13.69
C GLU A 44 16.61 -17.49 -13.82
N ALA A 45 16.04 -18.00 -12.72
CA ALA A 45 14.67 -18.51 -12.71
C ALA A 45 14.05 -18.48 -11.30
N ILE A 46 12.72 -18.47 -11.29
CA ILE A 46 11.90 -18.77 -10.13
C ILE A 46 10.93 -19.88 -10.52
N ILE A 47 10.91 -20.95 -9.73
CA ILE A 47 10.07 -22.12 -9.96
C ILE A 47 9.09 -22.24 -8.79
N ALA A 48 7.80 -22.06 -9.03
CA ALA A 48 6.75 -22.30 -8.05
C ALA A 48 6.54 -23.80 -7.91
N LEU A 49 6.64 -24.31 -6.68
CA LEU A 49 6.39 -25.71 -6.35
C LEU A 49 4.95 -25.89 -5.84
N PRO A 50 4.41 -27.11 -5.90
CA PRO A 50 3.12 -27.42 -5.30
C PRO A 50 3.06 -27.05 -3.81
N ASP A 51 1.87 -26.75 -3.32
CA ASP A 51 1.61 -26.66 -1.88
C ASP A 51 1.79 -28.04 -1.20
N GLN A 52 1.86 -28.06 0.11
CA GLN A 52 1.97 -29.29 0.90
C GLN A 52 3.20 -30.16 0.57
N MET A 53 4.30 -29.53 0.14
CA MET A 53 5.57 -30.22 -0.16
C MET A 53 6.44 -30.44 1.09
N PHE A 54 6.18 -29.72 2.19
CA PHE A 54 6.96 -29.77 3.42
C PHE A 54 6.11 -30.22 4.61
N TYR A 55 6.72 -30.96 5.55
CA TYR A 55 5.97 -31.58 6.64
C TYR A 55 5.42 -30.61 7.68
N ASN A 56 5.98 -29.40 7.77
CA ASN A 56 5.62 -28.38 8.76
C ASN A 56 4.86 -27.16 8.17
N THR A 57 4.55 -27.19 6.87
CA THR A 57 3.83 -26.09 6.22
C THR A 57 3.10 -26.56 4.98
N GLY A 58 1.86 -26.11 4.83
CA GLY A 58 1.03 -26.37 3.65
C GLY A 58 1.10 -25.29 2.56
N ILE A 59 1.93 -24.25 2.73
CA ILE A 59 1.98 -23.12 1.78
C ILE A 59 2.76 -23.47 0.51
N LEU A 60 2.52 -22.71 -0.56
CA LEU A 60 3.33 -22.69 -1.77
C LEU A 60 4.76 -22.25 -1.47
N THR A 61 5.71 -22.89 -2.12
CA THR A 61 7.14 -22.56 -2.03
C THR A 61 7.72 -22.31 -3.41
N TYR A 62 8.83 -21.58 -3.46
CA TYR A 62 9.48 -21.15 -4.69
C TYR A 62 10.96 -21.46 -4.63
N ILE A 63 11.50 -22.06 -5.68
CA ILE A 63 12.94 -22.22 -5.83
C ILE A 63 13.46 -21.00 -6.62
N TRP A 64 14.34 -20.23 -5.99
CA TRP A 64 15.09 -19.18 -6.66
C TRP A 64 16.41 -19.74 -7.15
N VAL A 65 16.64 -19.66 -8.45
CA VAL A 65 17.88 -20.06 -9.08
C VAL A 65 18.68 -18.81 -9.45
N LEU A 66 19.84 -18.64 -8.80
CA LEU A 66 20.71 -17.50 -9.03
C LEU A 66 22.04 -17.98 -9.63
N SER A 67 22.63 -17.19 -10.50
CA SER A 67 23.95 -17.42 -11.08
C SER A 67 24.65 -16.10 -11.33
N ASN A 68 25.92 -16.00 -10.96
CA ASN A 68 26.75 -14.86 -11.33
C ASN A 68 27.34 -15.01 -12.75
N ARG A 69 27.01 -16.10 -13.46
CA ARG A 69 27.46 -16.37 -14.83
C ARG A 69 26.35 -17.06 -15.63
N LYS A 70 25.36 -16.26 -16.03
CA LYS A 70 24.28 -16.75 -16.89
C LYS A 70 24.78 -17.15 -18.29
N GLU A 71 24.15 -18.16 -18.87
CA GLU A 71 24.31 -18.47 -20.28
C GLU A 71 23.89 -17.27 -21.15
N ARG A 72 24.47 -17.16 -22.33
CA ARG A 72 24.21 -16.02 -23.25
C ARG A 72 22.72 -15.81 -23.54
N LYS A 73 21.95 -16.90 -23.71
CA LYS A 73 20.50 -16.86 -23.95
C LYS A 73 19.69 -16.32 -22.78
N ARG A 74 20.23 -16.40 -21.53
CA ARG A 74 19.59 -16.00 -20.28
C ARG A 74 20.02 -14.62 -19.78
N LYS A 75 20.94 -13.94 -20.47
CA LYS A 75 21.40 -12.61 -20.05
C LYS A 75 20.27 -11.61 -20.07
N ASN A 76 20.13 -10.84 -18.96
CA ASN A 76 19.09 -9.87 -18.70
C ASN A 76 17.66 -10.45 -18.75
N LYS A 77 17.53 -11.78 -18.62
CA LYS A 77 16.25 -12.49 -18.62
C LYS A 77 16.06 -13.27 -17.34
N VAL A 78 14.81 -13.41 -16.93
CA VAL A 78 14.36 -14.26 -15.82
C VAL A 78 13.27 -15.19 -16.35
N GLN A 79 13.40 -16.48 -16.07
CA GLN A 79 12.37 -17.45 -16.38
C GLN A 79 11.51 -17.70 -15.15
N LEU A 80 10.21 -17.52 -15.26
CA LEU A 80 9.23 -17.93 -14.25
C LEU A 80 8.60 -19.25 -14.69
N ILE A 81 8.57 -20.24 -13.79
CA ILE A 81 8.02 -21.57 -14.07
C ILE A 81 6.96 -21.90 -13.01
N ASP A 82 5.73 -22.13 -13.46
CA ASP A 82 4.67 -22.66 -12.61
C ASP A 82 4.66 -24.19 -12.62
N ALA A 83 5.31 -24.76 -11.63
CA ALA A 83 5.34 -26.20 -11.42
C ALA A 83 4.32 -26.68 -10.36
N THR A 84 3.33 -25.87 -10.01
CA THR A 84 2.33 -26.19 -8.98
C THR A 84 1.47 -27.40 -9.33
N GLY A 85 1.32 -27.71 -10.62
CA GLY A 85 0.62 -28.90 -11.13
C GLY A 85 1.48 -30.17 -11.21
N TYR A 86 2.80 -30.10 -11.01
CA TYR A 86 3.73 -31.23 -11.14
C TYR A 86 3.90 -31.93 -9.80
N PHE A 87 3.02 -32.87 -9.45
CA PHE A 87 3.13 -33.65 -8.21
C PHE A 87 2.41 -34.99 -8.30
N GLN A 88 2.78 -35.87 -7.39
CA GLN A 88 1.98 -37.04 -7.02
C GLN A 88 1.57 -36.95 -5.56
N ARG A 89 0.41 -37.52 -5.22
CA ARG A 89 -0.05 -37.59 -3.82
C ARG A 89 0.71 -38.70 -3.10
N MET A 90 1.22 -38.41 -1.91
CA MET A 90 1.84 -39.40 -1.04
C MET A 90 0.80 -40.43 -0.57
N ARG A 91 1.19 -41.68 -0.57
CA ARG A 91 0.35 -42.78 -0.02
C ARG A 91 0.05 -42.57 1.47
N LYS A 92 1.04 -42.09 2.22
CA LYS A 92 0.95 -41.81 3.66
C LYS A 92 1.45 -40.41 3.93
N PRO A 93 0.57 -39.48 4.38
CA PRO A 93 1.00 -38.13 4.73
C PRO A 93 2.01 -38.08 5.86
N LEU A 94 2.87 -37.06 5.83
CA LEU A 94 3.84 -36.74 6.88
C LEU A 94 3.54 -35.32 7.40
N GLY A 95 2.70 -35.19 8.40
CA GLY A 95 2.22 -33.91 8.87
C GLY A 95 1.48 -33.17 7.74
N GLU A 96 1.90 -31.93 7.43
CA GLU A 96 1.33 -31.13 6.33
C GLU A 96 1.79 -31.61 4.94
N LYS A 97 2.86 -32.41 4.86
CA LYS A 97 3.34 -32.92 3.59
C LYS A 97 2.43 -34.03 3.08
N ARG A 98 1.75 -33.76 1.96
CA ARG A 98 0.82 -34.67 1.28
C ARG A 98 1.14 -34.91 -0.19
N LYS A 99 2.07 -34.10 -0.73
CA LYS A 99 2.52 -34.12 -2.12
C LYS A 99 4.03 -34.31 -2.18
N GLU A 100 4.48 -34.91 -3.25
CA GLU A 100 5.91 -35.08 -3.57
C GLU A 100 6.13 -35.00 -5.07
N LEU A 101 7.32 -34.66 -5.50
CA LEU A 101 7.74 -34.72 -6.89
C LEU A 101 8.20 -36.13 -7.22
N SER A 102 7.68 -36.75 -8.27
CA SER A 102 8.24 -37.98 -8.84
C SER A 102 9.51 -37.66 -9.64
N GLU A 103 10.28 -38.69 -9.99
CA GLU A 103 11.42 -38.54 -10.90
C GLU A 103 11.01 -37.94 -12.24
N ASP A 104 9.83 -38.29 -12.79
CA ASP A 104 9.27 -37.73 -14.01
C ASP A 104 8.96 -36.24 -13.85
N ASN A 105 8.30 -35.85 -12.71
CA ASN A 105 8.04 -34.44 -12.44
C ASN A 105 9.33 -33.62 -12.36
N ILE A 106 10.36 -34.17 -11.73
CA ILE A 106 11.68 -33.51 -11.64
C ILE A 106 12.31 -33.39 -13.03
N ALA A 107 12.23 -34.46 -13.84
CA ALA A 107 12.75 -34.45 -15.22
C ALA A 107 12.03 -33.40 -16.07
N ASP A 108 10.69 -33.33 -16.03
CA ASP A 108 9.88 -32.38 -16.77
C ASP A 108 10.22 -30.93 -16.37
N ILE A 109 10.23 -30.62 -15.07
CA ILE A 109 10.57 -29.29 -14.57
C ILE A 109 12.00 -28.89 -15.01
N THR A 110 12.95 -29.84 -14.92
CA THR A 110 14.34 -29.63 -15.33
C THR A 110 14.44 -29.39 -16.84
N GLN A 111 13.66 -30.11 -17.64
CA GLN A 111 13.59 -29.93 -19.07
C GLN A 111 12.99 -28.54 -19.44
N ILE A 112 11.91 -28.12 -18.80
CA ILE A 112 11.33 -26.79 -18.96
C ILE A 112 12.34 -25.70 -18.64
N TYR A 113 13.02 -25.82 -17.51
CA TYR A 113 14.07 -24.89 -17.11
C TYR A 113 15.22 -24.86 -18.12
N GLY A 114 15.76 -26.02 -18.52
CA GLY A 114 16.89 -26.14 -19.47
C GLY A 114 16.54 -25.68 -20.88
N GLY A 115 15.30 -25.94 -21.33
CA GLY A 115 14.80 -25.54 -22.64
C GLY A 115 14.75 -24.02 -22.82
N PHE A 116 14.47 -23.26 -21.76
CA PHE A 116 14.37 -21.82 -21.78
C PHE A 116 13.40 -21.34 -22.88
N MET A 117 12.18 -21.84 -22.86
CA MET A 117 11.13 -21.55 -23.83
C MET A 117 9.87 -21.08 -23.11
N GLU A 118 9.07 -20.25 -23.76
CA GLU A 118 7.76 -19.86 -23.29
C GLU A 118 6.75 -20.97 -23.58
N THR A 119 5.97 -21.30 -22.55
CA THR A 119 4.87 -22.28 -22.58
C THR A 119 3.75 -21.78 -21.68
N GLU A 120 2.68 -22.56 -21.52
CA GLU A 120 1.63 -22.21 -20.53
C GLU A 120 2.17 -22.11 -19.09
N VAL A 121 3.16 -22.92 -18.75
CA VAL A 121 3.77 -23.01 -17.41
C VAL A 121 5.15 -22.33 -17.31
N SER A 122 5.65 -21.72 -18.38
CA SER A 122 6.96 -21.08 -18.42
C SER A 122 6.88 -19.75 -19.17
N LYS A 123 7.27 -18.66 -18.51
CA LYS A 123 7.30 -17.31 -19.10
C LYS A 123 8.67 -16.68 -18.89
N ILE A 124 9.10 -15.86 -19.85
CA ILE A 124 10.41 -15.23 -19.86
C ILE A 124 10.23 -13.71 -19.88
N PHE A 125 10.86 -13.03 -18.93
CA PHE A 125 10.78 -11.59 -18.73
C PHE A 125 12.16 -10.96 -18.82
N ASP A 126 12.23 -9.69 -19.20
CA ASP A 126 13.42 -8.88 -18.97
C ASP A 126 13.55 -8.56 -17.47
N THR A 127 14.78 -8.47 -16.96
CA THR A 127 15.00 -8.13 -15.52
C THR A 127 14.36 -6.79 -15.13
N LYS A 128 14.28 -5.84 -16.07
CA LYS A 128 13.65 -4.52 -15.89
C LYS A 128 12.12 -4.55 -15.80
N ASP A 129 11.47 -5.62 -16.28
CA ASP A 129 10.01 -5.75 -16.25
C ASP A 129 9.48 -5.93 -14.82
N PHE A 130 10.36 -6.21 -13.87
CA PHE A 130 10.06 -6.31 -12.44
C PHE A 130 10.26 -4.99 -11.69
N ALA A 131 10.74 -3.95 -12.36
CA ALA A 131 10.88 -2.63 -11.79
C ALA A 131 9.60 -1.80 -12.01
N TYR A 132 9.31 -0.92 -11.06
CA TYR A 132 8.20 0.03 -11.15
C TYR A 132 8.58 1.36 -10.49
N HIS A 133 7.92 2.42 -10.90
CA HIS A 133 7.94 3.69 -10.20
C HIS A 133 6.78 3.72 -9.20
N GLU A 134 7.08 3.89 -7.93
CA GLU A 134 6.09 4.26 -6.92
C GLU A 134 6.01 5.78 -6.87
N VAL A 135 4.91 6.33 -7.32
CA VAL A 135 4.65 7.76 -7.32
C VAL A 135 3.65 8.14 -6.25
N THR A 136 3.84 9.28 -5.61
CA THR A 136 2.88 9.80 -4.62
C THR A 136 1.89 10.70 -5.32
N VAL A 137 0.61 10.39 -5.18
CA VAL A 137 -0.51 11.17 -5.64
C VAL A 137 -1.04 11.99 -4.49
N GLU A 138 -1.00 13.30 -4.62
CA GLU A 138 -1.54 14.25 -3.64
C GLU A 138 -2.85 14.83 -4.15
N ARG A 139 -3.77 15.12 -3.23
CA ARG A 139 -5.01 15.85 -3.49
C ARG A 139 -5.10 17.05 -2.57
N PRO A 140 -5.79 18.14 -2.99
CA PRO A 140 -5.82 19.37 -2.23
C PRO A 140 -6.68 19.24 -0.97
N LEU A 141 -6.18 19.81 0.12
CA LEU A 141 -6.95 19.97 1.35
C LEU A 141 -8.06 20.99 1.13
N ARG A 142 -9.29 20.63 1.47
CA ARG A 142 -10.47 21.48 1.46
C ARG A 142 -11.14 21.46 2.83
N MET A 143 -11.38 22.61 3.41
CA MET A 143 -11.93 22.72 4.75
C MET A 143 -13.03 23.78 4.79
N SER A 144 -14.11 23.45 5.48
CA SER A 144 -15.15 24.39 5.89
C SER A 144 -15.07 24.67 7.38
N PHE A 145 -15.60 25.81 7.79
CA PHE A 145 -15.56 26.31 9.16
C PHE A 145 -16.94 26.77 9.57
N GLN A 146 -17.42 26.25 10.70
CA GLN A 146 -18.65 26.67 11.33
C GLN A 146 -18.41 26.86 12.82
N VAL A 147 -18.76 28.01 13.35
CA VAL A 147 -18.51 28.36 14.74
C VAL A 147 -19.76 28.08 15.56
N THR A 148 -19.75 26.98 16.27
CA THR A 148 -20.80 26.59 17.22
C THR A 148 -20.26 26.53 18.65
N SER A 149 -21.13 26.45 19.64
CA SER A 149 -20.69 26.23 21.03
C SER A 149 -19.85 24.99 21.17
N GLU A 150 -20.20 23.93 20.44
CA GLU A 150 -19.45 22.64 20.43
C GLU A 150 -18.05 22.80 19.84
N THR A 151 -17.91 23.50 18.68
CA THR A 151 -16.59 23.71 18.05
C THR A 151 -15.68 24.58 18.91
N ILE A 152 -16.25 25.56 19.67
CA ILE A 152 -15.49 26.35 20.63
C ILE A 152 -15.02 25.49 21.80
N GLU A 153 -15.86 24.60 22.33
CA GLU A 153 -15.46 23.69 23.40
C GLU A 153 -14.36 22.70 22.97
N ILE A 154 -14.44 22.18 21.75
CA ILE A 154 -13.41 21.32 21.17
C ILE A 154 -12.09 22.08 21.06
N LEU A 155 -12.13 23.31 20.53
CA LEU A 155 -10.96 24.15 20.44
C LEU A 155 -10.31 24.39 21.80
N GLN A 156 -11.11 24.74 22.83
CA GLN A 156 -10.59 25.02 24.16
C GLN A 156 -9.86 23.82 24.79
N LYS A 157 -10.24 22.60 24.42
CA LYS A 157 -9.58 21.35 24.86
C LYS A 157 -8.38 20.98 23.99
N SER A 158 -8.20 21.61 22.83
CA SER A 158 -7.13 21.29 21.90
C SER A 158 -5.76 21.74 22.40
N LYS A 159 -4.72 21.04 21.92
CA LYS A 159 -3.34 21.42 22.20
C LYS A 159 -2.97 22.78 21.57
N ALA A 160 -3.52 23.09 20.41
CA ALA A 160 -3.28 24.36 19.74
C ALA A 160 -3.74 25.56 20.58
N PHE A 161 -4.81 25.41 21.33
CA PHE A 161 -5.35 26.43 22.20
C PHE A 161 -4.65 26.46 23.57
N THR A 162 -4.46 25.33 24.22
CA THR A 162 -3.84 25.25 25.55
C THR A 162 -2.37 25.67 25.54
N ASP A 163 -1.63 25.38 24.47
CA ASP A 163 -0.23 25.79 24.29
C ASP A 163 -0.04 27.32 24.23
N LEU A 164 -1.09 28.10 23.93
CA LEU A 164 -1.02 29.57 23.93
C LEU A 164 -0.69 30.17 25.30
N ALA A 165 -1.14 29.52 26.39
CA ALA A 165 -0.89 29.93 27.75
C ALA A 165 0.30 29.21 28.42
N ILE A 166 1.09 28.45 27.64
CA ILE A 166 2.31 27.77 28.15
C ILE A 166 3.54 28.63 27.91
N SER A 167 4.33 28.84 28.96
CA SER A 167 5.61 29.54 28.85
C SER A 167 6.80 28.60 28.81
N LYS A 168 7.72 28.85 27.88
CA LYS A 168 9.02 28.17 27.78
C LYS A 168 10.13 28.94 28.51
N LYS A 169 9.83 30.10 29.11
CA LYS A 169 10.81 30.90 29.87
C LYS A 169 11.13 30.26 31.22
N ARG A 170 12.38 30.32 31.62
CA ARG A 170 12.92 29.68 32.84
C ARG A 170 12.87 30.58 34.07
N THR A 171 12.77 31.88 33.88
CA THR A 171 12.88 32.88 34.94
C THR A 171 11.59 33.66 35.15
N GLU A 172 11.24 33.89 36.40
CA GLU A 172 10.21 34.85 36.82
C GLU A 172 10.83 36.29 36.84
N PRO A 173 10.06 37.38 36.56
CA PRO A 173 8.58 37.38 36.30
C PRO A 173 8.19 37.11 34.86
N ALA A 174 9.14 36.98 33.93
CA ALA A 174 8.88 36.82 32.48
C ALA A 174 8.03 35.58 32.13
N ARG A 175 8.10 34.55 32.97
CA ARG A 175 7.28 33.35 32.81
C ARG A 175 5.81 33.63 33.11
N THR A 176 5.54 34.27 34.23
CA THR A 176 4.19 34.64 34.65
C THR A 176 3.55 35.59 33.65
N GLU A 177 4.28 36.63 33.20
CA GLU A 177 3.81 37.59 32.20
C GLU A 177 3.42 36.89 30.88
N GLN A 178 4.21 35.92 30.40
CA GLN A 178 3.92 35.17 29.18
C GLN A 178 2.67 34.30 29.33
N ILE A 179 2.46 33.64 30.50
CA ILE A 179 1.28 32.86 30.79
C ILE A 179 0.02 33.74 30.83
N GLU A 180 0.09 34.91 31.48
CA GLU A 180 -1.03 35.86 31.56
C GLU A 180 -1.38 36.44 30.18
N ALA A 181 -0.37 36.79 29.37
CA ALA A 181 -0.59 37.23 27.99
C ALA A 181 -1.24 36.11 27.14
N GLY A 182 -0.81 34.86 27.34
CA GLY A 182 -1.43 33.71 26.67
C GLY A 182 -2.90 33.51 27.07
N LYS A 183 -3.25 33.67 28.35
CA LYS A 183 -4.61 33.58 28.83
C LYS A 183 -5.51 34.69 28.25
N ARG A 184 -5.01 35.95 28.24
CA ARG A 184 -5.75 37.06 27.61
C ARG A 184 -6.00 36.80 26.13
N LEU A 185 -5.02 36.22 25.43
CA LEU A 185 -5.19 35.83 24.02
C LEU A 185 -6.24 34.72 23.86
N GLN A 186 -6.23 33.71 24.74
CA GLN A 186 -7.27 32.66 24.78
C GLN A 186 -8.67 33.25 24.96
N ASP A 187 -8.85 34.15 25.95
CA ASP A 187 -10.13 34.83 26.21
C ASP A 187 -10.57 35.68 24.99
N SER A 188 -9.63 36.37 24.35
CA SER A 188 -9.87 37.15 23.13
C SER A 188 -10.32 36.28 21.96
N ILE A 189 -9.72 35.11 21.78
CA ILE A 189 -10.12 34.13 20.74
C ILE A 189 -11.54 33.67 20.99
N VAL A 190 -11.86 33.19 22.20
CA VAL A 190 -13.20 32.69 22.56
C VAL A 190 -14.25 33.80 22.37
N ALA A 191 -13.98 35.01 22.87
CA ALA A 191 -14.88 36.14 22.70
C ALA A 191 -15.06 36.57 21.24
N THR A 192 -14.04 36.39 20.41
CA THR A 192 -14.14 36.62 18.95
C THR A 192 -15.06 35.59 18.33
N LEU A 193 -14.82 34.30 18.60
CA LEU A 193 -15.61 33.20 18.04
C LEU A 193 -17.07 33.26 18.49
N ALA A 194 -17.35 33.60 19.74
CA ALA A 194 -18.71 33.78 20.23
C ALA A 194 -19.52 34.86 19.52
N GLY A 195 -18.87 35.76 18.80
CA GLY A 195 -19.53 36.79 17.97
C GLY A 195 -19.86 36.35 16.53
N PHE A 196 -19.49 35.11 16.16
CA PHE A 196 -19.80 34.58 14.83
C PHE A 196 -21.24 34.04 14.77
N ASP A 197 -21.86 34.13 13.58
CA ASP A 197 -23.15 33.49 13.32
C ASP A 197 -22.97 31.97 13.28
N SER A 198 -23.62 31.24 14.18
CA SER A 198 -23.53 29.78 14.31
C SER A 198 -24.14 29.01 13.14
N GLU A 199 -25.01 29.64 12.34
CA GLU A 199 -25.60 29.01 11.17
C GLU A 199 -24.74 29.20 9.92
N ARG A 200 -23.79 30.14 9.93
CA ARG A 200 -22.93 30.44 8.79
C ARG A 200 -21.80 29.43 8.67
N VAL A 201 -21.68 28.83 7.47
CA VAL A 201 -20.56 27.99 7.07
C VAL A 201 -19.61 28.79 6.18
N TYR A 202 -18.35 28.86 6.54
CA TYR A 202 -17.30 29.51 5.75
C TYR A 202 -16.59 28.43 4.94
N LEU A 203 -16.52 28.60 3.64
CA LEU A 203 -15.89 27.66 2.71
C LEU A 203 -14.47 28.07 2.32
N ASN A 204 -14.05 29.28 2.67
CA ASN A 204 -12.72 29.81 2.38
C ASN A 204 -11.92 30.00 3.67
N ARG A 205 -10.77 29.29 3.76
CA ARG A 205 -9.91 29.32 4.95
C ARG A 205 -9.26 30.68 5.19
N GLU A 206 -8.84 31.38 4.13
CA GLU A 206 -8.22 32.69 4.25
C GLU A 206 -9.21 33.74 4.76
N GLU A 207 -10.40 33.79 4.18
CA GLU A 207 -11.48 34.69 4.65
C GLU A 207 -11.76 34.45 6.15
N PHE A 208 -11.94 33.18 6.54
CA PHE A 208 -12.21 32.81 7.93
C PHE A 208 -11.06 33.19 8.87
N THR A 209 -9.82 32.95 8.43
CA THR A 209 -8.60 33.30 9.18
C THR A 209 -8.49 34.81 9.41
N ASP A 210 -8.79 35.62 8.39
CA ASP A 210 -8.72 37.06 8.47
C ASP A 210 -9.80 37.63 9.40
N LEU A 211 -11.01 37.08 9.38
CA LEU A 211 -12.08 37.47 10.30
C LEU A 211 -11.68 37.23 11.77
N ILE A 212 -11.09 36.07 12.07
CA ILE A 212 -10.58 35.76 13.43
C ILE A 212 -9.43 36.74 13.80
N ARG A 213 -8.50 36.99 12.90
CA ARG A 213 -7.37 37.89 13.11
C ARG A 213 -7.82 39.29 13.48
N GLU A 214 -8.73 39.84 12.68
CA GLU A 214 -9.28 41.19 12.93
C GLU A 214 -10.11 41.25 14.22
N GLY A 215 -10.88 40.20 14.55
CA GLY A 215 -11.60 40.12 15.81
C GLY A 215 -10.70 40.11 17.05
N ILE A 216 -9.57 39.40 17.00
CA ILE A 216 -8.56 39.39 18.05
C ILE A 216 -7.88 40.76 18.17
N LYS A 217 -7.52 41.38 17.04
CA LYS A 217 -6.88 42.72 16.97
C LYS A 217 -7.78 43.79 17.53
N THR A 218 -9.08 43.79 17.23
CA THR A 218 -10.08 44.73 17.76
C THR A 218 -10.17 44.67 19.28
N ARG A 219 -9.86 43.52 19.89
CA ARG A 219 -9.80 43.29 21.36
C ARG A 219 -8.44 43.67 21.99
N GLY A 220 -7.53 44.25 21.18
CA GLY A 220 -6.22 44.71 21.64
C GLY A 220 -5.14 43.63 21.76
N GLU A 221 -5.44 42.40 21.36
CA GLU A 221 -4.49 41.32 21.41
C GLU A 221 -3.84 41.05 20.03
N ARG A 222 -2.72 40.30 20.03
CA ARG A 222 -2.01 39.89 18.80
C ARG A 222 -1.72 38.40 18.86
N ILE A 223 -1.97 37.74 17.75
CA ILE A 223 -1.63 36.33 17.54
C ILE A 223 -0.60 36.17 16.43
N SER A 224 0.38 35.28 16.62
CA SER A 224 1.31 34.96 15.54
C SER A 224 0.61 34.16 14.43
N ILE A 225 1.08 34.31 13.19
CA ILE A 225 0.53 33.60 12.02
C ILE A 225 0.54 32.07 12.26
N ALA A 226 1.62 31.54 12.83
CA ALA A 226 1.74 30.11 13.12
C ALA A 226 0.74 29.61 14.17
N ALA A 227 0.47 30.42 15.21
CA ALA A 227 -0.52 30.07 16.24
C ALA A 227 -1.95 30.18 15.69
N LEU A 228 -2.26 31.24 14.96
CA LEU A 228 -3.56 31.42 14.33
C LEU A 228 -3.89 30.26 13.37
N ARG A 229 -2.94 29.86 12.53
CA ARG A 229 -3.11 28.73 11.62
C ARG A 229 -3.47 27.44 12.37
N LYS A 230 -2.83 27.16 13.50
CA LYS A 230 -3.16 25.98 14.32
C LYS A 230 -4.58 26.06 14.88
N VAL A 231 -4.96 27.23 15.41
CA VAL A 231 -6.32 27.46 15.91
C VAL A 231 -7.38 27.28 14.83
N VAL A 232 -7.13 27.82 13.62
CA VAL A 232 -8.05 27.69 12.49
C VAL A 232 -8.18 26.23 12.04
N ILE A 233 -7.09 25.46 12.00
CA ILE A 233 -7.13 24.04 11.63
C ILE A 233 -8.02 23.23 12.61
N GLU A 234 -7.95 23.52 13.90
CA GLU A 234 -8.79 22.85 14.92
C GLU A 234 -10.29 23.17 14.80
N LEU A 235 -10.63 24.30 14.17
CA LEU A 235 -12.02 24.71 13.93
C LEU A 235 -12.59 24.19 12.61
N GLY A 236 -11.73 23.63 11.76
CA GLY A 236 -12.12 23.23 10.42
C GLY A 236 -12.54 21.76 10.32
N THR A 237 -13.45 21.50 9.40
CA THR A 237 -13.88 20.15 9.02
C THR A 237 -13.61 19.97 7.52
N ARG A 238 -13.12 18.78 7.13
CA ARG A 238 -12.95 18.46 5.70
C ARG A 238 -14.27 18.54 4.96
N ASN A 239 -14.26 19.26 3.86
CA ASN A 239 -15.44 19.46 3.05
C ASN A 239 -15.04 19.55 1.57
N PRO A 240 -15.48 18.62 0.72
CA PRO A 240 -15.14 18.61 -0.71
C PRO A 240 -15.64 19.82 -1.47
N ASP A 241 -16.71 20.49 -0.98
CA ASP A 241 -17.29 21.66 -1.61
C ASP A 241 -16.60 22.97 -1.20
N ALA A 242 -15.67 22.92 -0.25
CA ALA A 242 -14.90 24.09 0.18
C ALA A 242 -13.79 24.44 -0.80
N ASP A 243 -13.33 25.68 -0.73
CA ASP A 243 -12.18 26.16 -1.49
C ASP A 243 -10.92 25.39 -1.13
N ILE A 244 -10.00 25.27 -2.10
CA ILE A 244 -8.70 24.66 -1.89
C ILE A 244 -7.91 25.48 -0.87
N CYS A 245 -7.42 24.84 0.17
CA CYS A 245 -6.50 25.44 1.12
C CYS A 245 -5.12 25.60 0.47
N VAL A 246 -4.54 26.81 0.57
CA VAL A 246 -3.22 27.11 -0.01
C VAL A 246 -2.18 27.44 1.07
N ASP A 247 -0.91 27.20 0.74
CA ASP A 247 0.21 27.60 1.57
C ASP A 247 0.51 29.12 1.44
N ALA A 248 1.52 29.61 2.17
CA ALA A 248 1.92 31.03 2.11
C ALA A 248 2.44 31.48 0.74
N LYS A 249 2.70 30.54 -0.19
CA LYS A 249 3.15 30.82 -1.57
C LYS A 249 2.01 30.71 -2.58
N GLY A 250 0.82 30.34 -2.14
CA GLY A 250 -0.34 30.12 -3.00
C GLY A 250 -0.41 28.72 -3.63
N ASN A 251 0.43 27.78 -3.22
CA ASN A 251 0.36 26.41 -3.71
C ASN A 251 -0.72 25.62 -2.93
N PRO A 252 -1.46 24.70 -3.57
CA PRO A 252 -2.37 23.80 -2.89
C PRO A 252 -1.68 23.03 -1.76
N GLU A 253 -2.28 23.01 -0.58
CA GLU A 253 -1.85 22.17 0.52
C GLU A 253 -2.36 20.74 0.32
N PRO A 254 -1.50 19.72 0.48
CA PRO A 254 -1.94 18.33 0.34
C PRO A 254 -2.81 17.90 1.52
N ASP A 255 -3.89 17.18 1.24
CA ASP A 255 -4.63 16.44 2.24
C ASP A 255 -3.97 15.08 2.47
N THR A 256 -3.39 14.90 3.66
CA THR A 256 -2.68 13.65 4.02
C THR A 256 -3.60 12.43 4.06
N ASP A 257 -4.90 12.61 4.27
CA ASP A 257 -5.87 11.51 4.34
C ASP A 257 -6.33 11.05 2.94
N LEU A 258 -6.15 11.92 1.93
CA LEU A 258 -6.44 11.63 0.53
C LEU A 258 -5.18 11.29 -0.28
N ARG A 259 -4.01 11.30 0.38
CA ARG A 259 -2.76 10.89 -0.26
C ARG A 259 -2.82 9.42 -0.62
N ASP A 260 -2.39 9.09 -1.83
CA ASP A 260 -2.29 7.72 -2.32
C ASP A 260 -0.96 7.50 -3.07
N THR A 261 -0.69 6.26 -3.42
CA THR A 261 0.49 5.89 -4.20
C THR A 261 0.09 5.02 -5.37
N GLU A 262 0.70 5.27 -6.54
CA GLU A 262 0.50 4.47 -7.74
C GLU A 262 1.81 3.76 -8.11
N GLN A 263 1.67 2.51 -8.59
CA GLN A 263 2.79 1.72 -9.09
C GLN A 263 2.75 1.67 -10.62
N ILE A 264 3.67 2.38 -11.23
CA ILE A 264 3.75 2.53 -12.69
C ILE A 264 4.86 1.63 -13.21
N PRO A 265 4.61 0.74 -14.19
CA PRO A 265 5.65 -0.08 -14.81
C PRO A 265 6.84 0.78 -15.26
N PHE A 266 8.07 0.32 -15.01
CA PHE A 266 9.30 1.12 -15.24
C PHE A 266 9.47 1.60 -16.69
N GLY A 267 8.92 0.88 -17.66
CA GLY A 267 8.95 1.26 -19.08
C GLY A 267 7.87 2.22 -19.53
N GLU A 268 6.95 2.62 -18.66
CA GLU A 268 5.82 3.49 -18.97
C GLU A 268 6.10 4.94 -18.54
N ASP A 269 5.62 5.90 -19.35
CA ASP A 269 5.74 7.31 -19.02
C ASP A 269 4.81 7.67 -17.86
N ILE A 270 5.39 8.22 -16.78
CA ILE A 270 4.68 8.52 -15.53
C ILE A 270 3.54 9.52 -15.77
N GLU A 271 3.79 10.55 -16.60
CA GLU A 271 2.78 11.59 -16.84
C GLU A 271 1.63 11.05 -17.69
N ALA A 272 1.92 10.27 -18.73
CA ALA A 272 0.92 9.63 -19.56
C ALA A 272 0.04 8.66 -18.76
N TYR A 273 0.65 7.88 -17.86
CA TYR A 273 -0.07 7.00 -16.94
C TYR A 273 -1.00 7.82 -16.03
N PHE A 274 -0.46 8.85 -15.39
CA PHE A 274 -1.21 9.70 -14.46
C PHE A 274 -2.44 10.34 -15.11
N GLN A 275 -2.28 10.85 -16.33
CA GLN A 275 -3.39 11.45 -17.09
C GLN A 275 -4.46 10.42 -17.48
N ARG A 276 -4.07 9.18 -17.76
CA ARG A 276 -4.97 8.12 -18.20
C ARG A 276 -5.69 7.45 -17.03
N GLU A 277 -4.97 7.16 -15.95
CA GLU A 277 -5.45 6.27 -14.88
C GLU A 277 -5.90 7.03 -13.62
N VAL A 278 -5.35 8.21 -13.33
CA VAL A 278 -5.62 8.94 -12.08
C VAL A 278 -6.56 10.12 -12.30
N ILE A 279 -6.28 10.97 -13.26
CA ILE A 279 -7.04 12.22 -13.51
C ILE A 279 -8.54 11.99 -13.77
N PRO A 280 -8.99 10.95 -14.46
CA PRO A 280 -10.42 10.69 -14.64
C PRO A 280 -11.21 10.48 -13.34
N TYR A 281 -10.53 10.02 -12.28
CA TYR A 281 -11.12 9.74 -10.96
C TYR A 281 -10.82 10.81 -9.92
N ALA A 282 -9.74 11.55 -10.09
CA ALA A 282 -9.24 12.57 -9.18
C ALA A 282 -8.69 13.78 -9.99
N SER A 283 -9.61 14.56 -10.57
CA SER A 283 -9.26 15.65 -11.49
C SER A 283 -8.44 16.79 -10.87
N ASP A 284 -8.43 16.88 -9.53
CA ASP A 284 -7.69 17.87 -8.75
C ASP A 284 -6.37 17.33 -8.18
N ALA A 285 -6.00 16.09 -8.52
CA ALA A 285 -4.77 15.44 -8.05
C ALA A 285 -3.52 15.97 -8.77
N TRP A 286 -2.38 15.85 -8.11
CA TRP A 286 -1.05 16.07 -8.70
C TRP A 286 -0.03 15.08 -8.19
N LEU A 287 1.09 14.95 -8.92
CA LEU A 287 2.21 14.09 -8.54
C LEU A 287 3.21 14.86 -7.67
N ASP A 288 3.58 14.27 -6.53
CA ASP A 288 4.74 14.71 -5.76
C ASP A 288 5.98 13.98 -6.31
N ARG A 289 6.67 14.62 -7.27
CA ARG A 289 7.81 14.04 -7.96
C ARG A 289 9.01 13.78 -7.06
N ASP A 290 9.16 14.59 -5.99
CA ASP A 290 10.27 14.46 -5.04
C ASP A 290 10.16 13.18 -4.19
N LYS A 291 8.96 12.60 -4.12
CA LYS A 291 8.69 11.35 -3.42
C LYS A 291 8.70 10.12 -4.32
N THR A 292 8.94 10.26 -5.62
CA THR A 292 9.00 9.13 -6.54
C THR A 292 10.16 8.21 -6.18
N LYS A 293 9.87 6.90 -6.09
CA LYS A 293 10.85 5.86 -5.78
C LYS A 293 10.79 4.77 -6.83
N VAL A 294 11.89 4.02 -6.97
CA VAL A 294 11.93 2.81 -7.79
C VAL A 294 11.80 1.61 -6.87
N GLY A 295 10.83 0.76 -7.16
CA GLY A 295 10.62 -0.51 -6.49
C GLY A 295 10.83 -1.69 -7.44
N TYR A 296 11.00 -2.87 -6.86
CA TYR A 296 11.13 -4.13 -7.59
C TYR A 296 10.19 -5.17 -6.97
N GLU A 297 9.35 -5.76 -7.80
CA GLU A 297 8.39 -6.79 -7.41
C GLU A 297 8.31 -7.86 -8.49
N ILE A 298 8.13 -9.11 -8.09
CA ILE A 298 7.94 -10.23 -9.01
C ILE A 298 6.52 -10.78 -8.79
N PRO A 299 5.52 -10.23 -9.48
CA PRO A 299 4.11 -10.60 -9.30
C PRO A 299 3.81 -11.96 -9.94
N PHE A 300 4.45 -13.01 -9.41
CA PHE A 300 4.44 -14.36 -9.99
C PHE A 300 3.02 -14.86 -10.27
N THR A 301 2.14 -14.77 -9.27
CA THR A 301 0.76 -15.25 -9.38
C THR A 301 -0.02 -14.54 -10.48
N ARG A 302 0.20 -13.23 -10.67
CA ARG A 302 -0.46 -12.44 -11.71
C ARG A 302 -0.14 -12.95 -13.12
N TYR A 303 1.08 -13.41 -13.35
CA TYR A 303 1.51 -13.88 -14.67
C TYR A 303 0.94 -15.25 -15.05
N PHE A 304 0.60 -16.08 -14.07
CA PHE A 304 0.03 -17.41 -14.29
C PHE A 304 -1.47 -17.50 -13.92
N TYR A 305 -2.08 -16.38 -13.52
CA TYR A 305 -3.49 -16.32 -13.23
C TYR A 305 -4.31 -16.65 -14.50
N LYS A 306 -5.13 -17.67 -14.40
CA LYS A 306 -6.16 -18.00 -15.41
C LYS A 306 -7.50 -17.60 -14.84
N TYR A 307 -8.18 -16.68 -15.51
CA TYR A 307 -9.56 -16.36 -15.14
C TYR A 307 -10.44 -17.57 -15.42
N GLU A 308 -11.05 -18.10 -14.38
CA GLU A 308 -12.12 -19.09 -14.51
C GLU A 308 -13.46 -18.36 -14.41
N GLU A 309 -14.27 -18.51 -15.44
CA GLU A 309 -15.60 -17.93 -15.43
C GLU A 309 -16.42 -18.60 -14.32
N LEU A 310 -16.94 -17.82 -13.39
CA LEU A 310 -17.78 -18.33 -12.32
C LEU A 310 -19.07 -18.86 -12.95
N GLY A 311 -19.42 -20.11 -12.64
CA GLY A 311 -20.70 -20.70 -13.05
C GLY A 311 -21.88 -19.88 -12.56
N ASP A 312 -23.02 -20.05 -13.22
CA ASP A 312 -24.26 -19.38 -12.83
C ASP A 312 -24.58 -19.68 -11.35
N PRO A 313 -24.75 -18.66 -10.50
CA PRO A 313 -25.09 -18.85 -9.09
C PRO A 313 -26.37 -19.68 -8.88
N VAL A 314 -27.34 -19.61 -9.81
CA VAL A 314 -28.60 -20.38 -9.76
C VAL A 314 -28.35 -21.84 -10.01
N GLU A 315 -27.51 -22.19 -11.01
CA GLU A 315 -27.10 -23.57 -11.28
C GLU A 315 -26.32 -24.15 -10.11
N THR A 316 -25.33 -23.40 -9.58
CA THR A 316 -24.57 -23.83 -8.42
C THR A 316 -25.47 -24.09 -7.20
N LEU A 317 -26.46 -23.22 -6.94
CA LEU A 317 -27.41 -23.41 -5.85
C LEU A 317 -28.26 -24.67 -6.06
N ALA A 318 -28.70 -24.94 -7.29
CA ALA A 318 -29.47 -26.16 -7.63
C ALA A 318 -28.63 -27.43 -7.42
N GLU A 319 -27.36 -27.43 -7.79
CA GLU A 319 -26.41 -28.52 -7.52
C GLU A 319 -26.21 -28.76 -6.03
N ILE A 320 -26.04 -27.70 -5.23
CA ILE A 320 -25.90 -27.78 -3.76
C ILE A 320 -27.17 -28.38 -3.15
N GLN A 321 -28.36 -27.98 -3.60
CA GLN A 321 -29.62 -28.52 -3.13
C GLN A 321 -29.77 -30.01 -3.48
N ALA A 322 -29.45 -30.39 -4.70
CA ALA A 322 -29.50 -31.80 -5.16
C ALA A 322 -28.51 -32.67 -4.33
N LEU A 323 -27.32 -32.19 -4.10
CA LEU A 323 -26.31 -32.88 -3.29
C LEU A 323 -26.77 -33.03 -1.81
N SER A 324 -27.38 -32.01 -1.24
CA SER A 324 -27.93 -32.03 0.12
C SER A 324 -29.01 -33.09 0.27
N VAL A 325 -29.92 -33.19 -0.69
CA VAL A 325 -30.98 -34.24 -0.71
C VAL A 325 -30.39 -35.64 -0.84
N SER A 326 -29.36 -35.82 -1.70
CA SER A 326 -28.66 -37.09 -1.85
C SER A 326 -28.01 -37.52 -0.54
N VAL A 327 -27.27 -36.64 0.11
CA VAL A 327 -26.62 -36.90 1.41
C VAL A 327 -27.63 -37.27 2.49
N GLN A 328 -28.75 -36.54 2.59
CA GLN A 328 -29.84 -36.86 3.55
C GLN A 328 -30.41 -38.25 3.28
N THR A 329 -30.60 -38.62 2.02
CA THR A 329 -31.11 -39.93 1.62
C THR A 329 -30.17 -41.05 2.00
N ASP A 330 -28.86 -40.87 1.78
CA ASP A 330 -27.84 -41.87 2.10
C ASP A 330 -27.65 -42.03 3.60
N VAL A 331 -27.68 -40.93 4.37
CA VAL A 331 -27.71 -40.98 5.83
C VAL A 331 -28.93 -41.73 6.34
N ALA A 332 -30.13 -41.48 5.78
CA ALA A 332 -31.36 -42.19 6.17
C ALA A 332 -31.29 -43.71 5.87
N LYS A 333 -30.61 -44.11 4.77
CA LYS A 333 -30.39 -45.55 4.46
C LYS A 333 -29.48 -46.20 5.50
N LEU A 334 -28.35 -45.54 5.86
CA LEU A 334 -27.43 -46.05 6.86
C LEU A 334 -28.10 -46.29 8.23
N PHE A 335 -28.99 -45.39 8.63
CA PHE A 335 -29.73 -45.55 9.90
C PHE A 335 -30.78 -46.69 9.82
N LYS A 336 -31.40 -46.96 8.65
CA LYS A 336 -32.32 -48.07 8.48
C LYS A 336 -31.62 -49.44 8.49
N GLU A 337 -30.42 -49.54 7.94
CA GLU A 337 -29.62 -50.76 7.91
C GLU A 337 -29.01 -51.11 9.31
N GLN A 338 -28.93 -50.16 10.23
CA GLN A 338 -28.45 -50.42 11.63
C GLN A 338 -29.58 -50.84 12.58
N VAL A 339 -30.85 -50.71 12.20
CA VAL A 339 -32.04 -51.02 13.03
C VAL A 339 -32.70 -52.32 12.62
N SER A 340 -32.29 -52.98 11.56
CA SER A 340 -32.70 -54.31 11.10
C SER A 340 -31.59 -55.35 11.40
#